data_0c70c1a149e657e92d0695c712c5ca40
#
_entry.id   0c70c1a149e657e92d0695c712c5ca40
#
_cell.length_a   1.000
_cell.length_b   1.000
_cell.length_c   1.000
_cell.angle_alpha   90.00
_cell.angle_beta   90.00
_cell.angle_gamma   90.00
#
_symmetry.space_group_name_H-M   'P 1'
#
loop_
_entity.id
_entity.type
_entity.pdbx_description
1 polymer ?
#
loop_
_entity_poly.entity_id
_entity_poly.type
_entity_poly.pdbx_seq_one_letter_code
_entity_poly.pdbx_strand_id
1 'polypeptide(L)'
;MLYILHENDQWLAPFRETFTEMGLPVTEWHMASFVPDLAVEPPRGIFYIRMSASAHTRGHLGVPELTAGVLCWLERHGRHVINGSGALDLELSKVRQYQALMAHNLPVPLTYAARSPEQLLSLARNMPCPFVTKHNRAGMGLGVERFDSFDAFANRLDALAETPPVDGVTLLQVYINSPESSITRCEFVGGKFVYALRVDTSEGFELCPADNCSVPDQHDSSETKMLRFEIITDYVDPIISRYENFLREQQIDIAGIEFIIDRGGCKWTYDVNVNTNYNAEAEHRAGVNARVRLVQYLKKELARC
;
A
#
# COMPACT_ATOMS: atom_id res chain seq x y z
N MET A 1 1.45 5.29 26.32
CA MET A 1 2.32 4.27 25.71
C MET A 1 1.92 4.11 24.25
N LEU A 2 2.87 3.96 23.33
CA LEU A 2 2.64 3.65 21.90
C LEU A 2 2.92 2.17 21.66
N TYR A 3 1.97 1.48 21.04
CA TYR A 3 2.09 0.08 20.61
C TYR A 3 2.16 0.04 19.07
N ILE A 4 3.12 -0.72 18.53
CA ILE A 4 3.26 -0.94 17.08
C ILE A 4 2.89 -2.39 16.77
N LEU A 5 1.83 -2.57 15.97
CA LEU A 5 1.41 -3.89 15.50
C LEU A 5 2.00 -4.12 14.11
N HIS A 6 2.89 -5.08 13.97
CA HIS A 6 3.60 -5.36 12.71
C HIS A 6 3.86 -6.86 12.53
N GLU A 7 4.30 -7.24 11.34
CA GLU A 7 4.72 -8.61 11.01
C GLU A 7 6.05 -8.66 10.24
N ASN A 8 6.68 -7.52 10.00
CA ASN A 8 7.90 -7.42 9.21
C ASN A 8 8.96 -6.57 9.92
N ASP A 9 9.96 -7.23 10.50
CA ASP A 9 11.05 -6.58 11.21
C ASP A 9 11.93 -5.70 10.32
N GLN A 10 12.16 -6.14 9.07
CA GLN A 10 13.00 -5.39 8.12
C GLN A 10 12.35 -4.04 7.76
N TRP A 11 11.03 -4.03 7.58
CA TRP A 11 10.31 -2.79 7.27
C TRP A 11 10.14 -1.89 8.49
N LEU A 12 10.20 -2.45 9.70
CA LEU A 12 10.13 -1.66 10.93
C LEU A 12 11.50 -1.10 11.34
N ALA A 13 12.62 -1.71 10.96
CA ALA A 13 13.96 -1.33 11.40
C ALA A 13 14.27 0.18 11.22
N PRO A 14 14.02 0.82 10.05
CA PRO A 14 14.28 2.25 9.89
C PRO A 14 13.40 3.15 10.77
N PHE A 15 12.23 2.67 11.18
CA PHE A 15 11.35 3.40 12.10
C PHE A 15 11.82 3.26 13.55
N ARG A 16 12.37 2.09 13.97
CA ARG A 16 12.95 1.88 15.30
C ARG A 16 14.08 2.87 15.56
N GLU A 17 14.94 3.10 14.58
CA GLU A 17 16.02 4.09 14.62
C GLU A 17 15.43 5.48 14.88
N THR A 18 14.47 5.92 14.07
CA THR A 18 13.83 7.23 14.21
C THR A 18 13.07 7.37 15.53
N PHE A 19 12.38 6.32 16.02
CA PHE A 19 11.73 6.33 17.34
C PHE A 19 12.76 6.56 18.44
N THR A 20 13.90 5.88 18.39
CA THR A 20 15.00 6.00 19.37
C THR A 20 15.62 7.38 19.33
N GLU A 21 16.01 7.87 18.16
CA GLU A 21 16.62 9.20 17.97
C GLU A 21 15.70 10.33 18.47
N MET A 22 14.41 10.18 18.25
CA MET A 22 13.43 11.16 18.69
C MET A 22 12.93 10.94 20.12
N GLY A 23 13.42 9.93 20.85
CA GLY A 23 13.02 9.65 22.22
C GLY A 23 11.53 9.29 22.36
N LEU A 24 10.98 8.50 21.43
CA LEU A 24 9.62 7.98 21.52
C LEU A 24 9.65 6.50 21.92
N PRO A 25 9.35 6.16 23.20
CA PRO A 25 9.32 4.77 23.63
C PRO A 25 8.12 4.05 23.01
N VAL A 26 8.40 2.87 22.44
CA VAL A 26 7.40 2.01 21.78
C VAL A 26 7.41 0.61 22.39
N THR A 27 6.26 -0.05 22.33
CA THR A 27 6.11 -1.48 22.62
C THR A 27 5.66 -2.16 21.32
N GLU A 28 6.43 -3.14 20.87
CA GLU A 28 6.11 -3.85 19.62
C GLU A 28 5.27 -5.10 19.90
N TRP A 29 4.24 -5.28 19.10
CA TRP A 29 3.49 -6.52 19.01
C TRP A 29 3.77 -7.14 17.64
N HIS A 30 4.67 -8.12 17.61
CA HIS A 30 4.93 -8.88 16.39
C HIS A 30 3.80 -9.88 16.17
N MET A 31 2.89 -9.56 15.27
CA MET A 31 1.60 -10.25 15.13
C MET A 31 1.72 -11.72 14.73
N ALA A 32 2.83 -12.16 14.14
CA ALA A 32 3.07 -13.58 13.85
C ALA A 32 3.35 -14.42 15.12
N SER A 33 3.75 -13.79 16.22
CA SER A 33 4.02 -14.45 17.52
C SER A 33 3.15 -13.91 18.67
N PHE A 34 2.42 -12.84 18.44
CA PHE A 34 1.57 -12.24 19.46
C PHE A 34 0.35 -13.12 19.76
N VAL A 35 0.11 -13.37 21.05
CA VAL A 35 -1.05 -14.11 21.53
C VAL A 35 -1.92 -13.16 22.36
N PRO A 36 -3.05 -12.67 21.81
CA PRO A 36 -3.96 -11.80 22.56
C PRO A 36 -4.70 -12.60 23.63
N ASP A 37 -4.78 -12.06 24.84
CA ASP A 37 -5.73 -12.53 25.85
C ASP A 37 -7.03 -11.71 25.73
N LEU A 38 -7.99 -12.25 25.01
CA LEU A 38 -9.27 -11.57 24.76
C LEU A 38 -10.21 -11.53 25.98
N ALA A 39 -9.87 -12.24 27.07
CA ALA A 39 -10.65 -12.21 28.31
C ALA A 39 -10.34 -10.97 29.17
N VAL A 40 -9.27 -10.28 28.90
CA VAL A 40 -8.86 -9.07 29.63
C VAL A 40 -9.03 -7.82 28.76
N GLU A 41 -9.12 -6.67 29.44
CA GLU A 41 -9.12 -5.37 28.75
C GLU A 41 -7.74 -5.08 28.15
N PRO A 42 -7.64 -4.59 26.89
CA PRO A 42 -6.36 -4.22 26.28
C PRO A 42 -5.69 -3.06 27.06
N PRO A 43 -4.36 -2.98 27.05
CA PRO A 43 -3.64 -1.93 27.74
C PRO A 43 -4.05 -0.54 27.22
N ARG A 44 -3.88 0.48 28.08
CA ARG A 44 -4.12 1.87 27.67
C ARG A 44 -2.96 2.39 26.83
N GLY A 45 -3.30 3.10 25.75
CA GLY A 45 -2.33 3.69 24.84
C GLY A 45 -2.87 3.90 23.45
N ILE A 46 -1.96 4.25 22.55
CA ILE A 46 -2.21 4.37 21.11
C ILE A 46 -1.63 3.15 20.42
N PHE A 47 -2.33 2.68 19.40
CA PHE A 47 -1.95 1.51 18.61
C PHE A 47 -1.76 1.94 17.16
N TYR A 48 -0.55 1.78 16.62
CA TYR A 48 -0.23 2.06 15.23
C TYR A 48 -0.03 0.75 14.47
N ILE A 49 -0.78 0.59 13.36
CA ILE A 49 -0.80 -0.65 12.60
C ILE A 49 0.12 -0.55 11.40
N ARG A 50 0.99 -1.55 11.27
CA ARG A 50 1.90 -1.75 10.14
C ARG A 50 1.76 -3.15 9.56
N MET A 51 0.52 -3.56 9.28
CA MET A 51 0.21 -4.83 8.63
C MET A 51 0.24 -4.65 7.11
N SER A 52 0.79 -5.65 6.40
CA SER A 52 0.91 -5.64 4.95
C SER A 52 0.00 -6.66 4.28
N ALA A 53 -0.57 -6.28 3.13
CA ALA A 53 -1.28 -7.19 2.23
C ALA A 53 -0.39 -8.37 1.77
N SER A 54 0.93 -8.18 1.70
CA SER A 54 1.90 -9.20 1.28
C SER A 54 2.45 -10.08 2.40
N ALA A 55 1.89 -10.05 3.61
CA ALA A 55 2.37 -10.85 4.76
C ALA A 55 2.50 -12.35 4.44
N HIS A 56 1.61 -12.88 3.61
CA HIS A 56 1.63 -14.29 3.16
C HIS A 56 2.92 -14.67 2.41
N THR A 57 3.60 -13.74 1.72
CA THR A 57 4.87 -14.02 1.01
C THR A 57 6.04 -14.24 1.96
N ARG A 58 5.88 -13.92 3.25
CA ARG A 58 6.86 -14.10 4.33
C ARG A 58 6.48 -15.24 5.28
N GLY A 59 5.55 -16.11 4.87
CA GLY A 59 5.06 -17.21 5.70
C GLY A 59 4.03 -16.81 6.77
N HIS A 60 3.57 -15.57 6.77
CA HIS A 60 2.64 -15.02 7.75
C HIS A 60 1.18 -15.11 7.27
N LEU A 61 0.81 -16.29 6.73
CA LEU A 61 -0.58 -16.58 6.34
C LEU A 61 -1.50 -16.53 7.56
N GLY A 62 -2.64 -15.85 7.45
CA GLY A 62 -3.63 -15.71 8.56
C GLY A 62 -3.27 -14.63 9.59
N VAL A 63 -2.06 -14.09 9.57
CA VAL A 63 -1.67 -13.00 10.49
C VAL A 63 -2.48 -11.71 10.27
N PRO A 64 -2.79 -11.29 9.04
CA PRO A 64 -3.70 -10.15 8.83
C PRO A 64 -5.10 -10.38 9.39
N GLU A 65 -5.63 -11.59 9.32
CA GLU A 65 -6.94 -11.96 9.89
C GLU A 65 -6.91 -11.91 11.42
N LEU A 66 -5.85 -12.43 12.06
CA LEU A 66 -5.64 -12.27 13.50
C LEU A 66 -5.56 -10.79 13.89
N THR A 67 -4.82 -10.00 13.10
CA THR A 67 -4.68 -8.55 13.33
C THR A 67 -6.04 -7.86 13.26
N ALA A 68 -6.89 -8.18 12.26
CA ALA A 68 -8.24 -7.63 12.17
C ALA A 68 -9.08 -7.94 13.43
N GLY A 69 -8.96 -9.16 13.96
CA GLY A 69 -9.59 -9.53 15.23
C GLY A 69 -9.07 -8.73 16.42
N VAL A 70 -7.76 -8.51 16.51
CA VAL A 70 -7.14 -7.69 17.55
C VAL A 70 -7.56 -6.22 17.44
N LEU A 71 -7.65 -5.67 16.22
CA LEU A 71 -8.16 -4.30 16.02
C LEU A 71 -9.59 -4.16 16.50
N CYS A 72 -10.46 -5.11 16.18
CA CYS A 72 -11.83 -5.13 16.66
C CYS A 72 -11.90 -5.15 18.20
N TRP A 73 -11.02 -5.92 18.87
CA TRP A 73 -10.90 -5.94 20.33
C TRP A 73 -10.45 -4.58 20.88
N LEU A 74 -9.41 -3.96 20.32
CA LEU A 74 -8.91 -2.63 20.70
C LEU A 74 -10.00 -1.55 20.56
N GLU A 75 -10.64 -1.49 19.39
CA GLU A 75 -11.66 -0.49 19.06
C GLU A 75 -12.90 -0.62 19.94
N ARG A 76 -13.35 -1.85 20.23
CA ARG A 76 -14.47 -2.11 21.16
C ARG A 76 -14.21 -1.65 22.60
N HIS A 77 -12.94 -1.59 22.99
CA HIS A 77 -12.52 -1.06 24.30
C HIS A 77 -12.15 0.43 24.23
N GLY A 78 -12.49 1.12 23.13
CA GLY A 78 -12.26 2.55 22.97
C GLY A 78 -10.78 2.93 22.90
N ARG A 79 -9.90 2.02 22.44
CA ARG A 79 -8.49 2.34 22.23
C ARG A 79 -8.32 3.16 20.96
N HIS A 80 -7.43 4.13 21.00
CA HIS A 80 -7.08 4.93 19.83
C HIS A 80 -6.18 4.10 18.91
N VAL A 81 -6.69 3.76 17.73
CA VAL A 81 -5.98 2.96 16.73
C VAL A 81 -5.72 3.82 15.50
N ILE A 82 -4.45 4.00 15.16
CA ILE A 82 -4.00 4.71 13.94
C ILE A 82 -3.94 3.70 12.80
N ASN A 83 -4.60 4.02 11.69
CA ASN A 83 -4.89 3.11 10.59
C ASN A 83 -5.64 1.86 11.10
N GLY A 84 -6.81 2.07 11.72
CA GLY A 84 -7.63 1.04 12.33
C GLY A 84 -8.20 -0.01 11.35
N SER A 85 -9.26 -0.70 11.78
CA SER A 85 -9.83 -1.83 11.03
C SER A 85 -10.27 -1.45 9.62
N GLY A 86 -10.86 -0.26 9.41
CA GLY A 86 -11.24 0.23 8.08
C GLY A 86 -10.05 0.41 7.14
N ALA A 87 -8.92 0.92 7.64
CA ALA A 87 -7.70 1.05 6.86
C ALA A 87 -7.11 -0.32 6.49
N LEU A 88 -7.08 -1.26 7.45
CA LEU A 88 -6.62 -2.64 7.18
C LEU A 88 -7.50 -3.34 6.13
N ASP A 89 -8.81 -3.13 6.16
CA ASP A 89 -9.74 -3.66 5.15
C ASP A 89 -9.40 -3.19 3.73
N LEU A 90 -8.98 -1.93 3.57
CA LEU A 90 -8.55 -1.39 2.28
C LEU A 90 -7.16 -1.90 1.89
N GLU A 91 -6.23 -2.08 2.83
CA GLU A 91 -4.92 -2.68 2.57
C GLU A 91 -5.04 -4.11 2.03
N LEU A 92 -5.98 -4.89 2.59
CA LEU A 92 -6.14 -6.30 2.26
C LEU A 92 -6.98 -6.57 1.01
N SER A 93 -7.66 -5.57 0.44
CA SER A 93 -8.56 -5.78 -0.71
C SER A 93 -8.62 -4.60 -1.66
N LYS A 94 -8.04 -4.76 -2.84
CA LYS A 94 -8.15 -3.77 -3.92
C LYS A 94 -9.60 -3.58 -4.41
N VAL A 95 -10.43 -4.61 -4.31
CA VAL A 95 -11.87 -4.48 -4.61
C VAL A 95 -12.52 -3.48 -3.66
N ARG A 96 -12.29 -3.59 -2.35
CA ARG A 96 -12.81 -2.63 -1.37
C ARG A 96 -12.21 -1.24 -1.58
N GLN A 97 -10.91 -1.17 -1.85
CA GLN A 97 -10.18 0.06 -2.10
C GLN A 97 -10.76 0.84 -3.29
N TYR A 98 -11.04 0.17 -4.41
CA TYR A 98 -11.63 0.81 -5.59
C TYR A 98 -13.06 1.26 -5.34
N GLN A 99 -13.86 0.49 -4.61
CA GLN A 99 -15.21 0.92 -4.23
C GLN A 99 -15.16 2.17 -3.36
N ALA A 100 -14.25 2.24 -2.39
CA ALA A 100 -14.06 3.42 -1.55
C ALA A 100 -13.60 4.64 -2.36
N LEU A 101 -12.62 4.46 -3.27
CA LEU A 101 -12.14 5.53 -4.16
C LEU A 101 -13.25 6.08 -5.07
N MET A 102 -14.04 5.18 -5.70
CA MET A 102 -15.17 5.56 -6.56
C MET A 102 -16.27 6.31 -5.78
N ALA A 103 -16.57 5.90 -4.55
CA ALA A 103 -17.53 6.58 -3.69
C ALA A 103 -17.12 8.04 -3.40
N HIS A 104 -15.81 8.35 -3.48
CA HIS A 104 -15.27 9.71 -3.34
C HIS A 104 -15.02 10.41 -4.71
N ASN A 105 -15.58 9.87 -5.79
CA ASN A 105 -15.40 10.36 -7.15
C ASN A 105 -13.94 10.43 -7.61
N LEU A 106 -13.05 9.61 -7.02
CA LEU A 106 -11.68 9.44 -7.49
C LEU A 106 -11.66 8.46 -8.65
N PRO A 107 -11.10 8.83 -9.83
CA PRO A 107 -11.05 7.93 -10.96
C PRO A 107 -10.19 6.70 -10.67
N VAL A 108 -10.72 5.52 -10.97
CA VAL A 108 -10.01 4.24 -10.91
C VAL A 108 -10.06 3.56 -12.26
N PRO A 109 -9.03 2.81 -12.69
CA PRO A 109 -9.08 2.08 -13.94
C PRO A 109 -10.21 1.06 -13.94
N LEU A 110 -10.86 0.86 -15.10
CA LEU A 110 -11.89 -0.17 -15.25
C LEU A 110 -11.35 -1.52 -14.78
N THR A 111 -12.02 -2.11 -13.79
CA THR A 111 -11.55 -3.33 -13.11
C THR A 111 -12.69 -4.29 -12.89
N TYR A 112 -12.45 -5.56 -13.21
CA TYR A 112 -13.32 -6.68 -12.86
C TYR A 112 -12.62 -7.61 -11.89
N ALA A 113 -13.40 -8.27 -11.02
CA ALA A 113 -12.90 -9.26 -10.07
C ALA A 113 -13.50 -10.62 -10.39
N ALA A 114 -12.68 -11.67 -10.40
CA ALA A 114 -13.08 -13.02 -10.69
C ALA A 114 -12.40 -14.04 -9.78
N ARG A 115 -13.01 -15.21 -9.62
CA ARG A 115 -12.52 -16.28 -8.75
C ARG A 115 -12.19 -17.58 -9.50
N SER A 116 -12.47 -17.63 -10.79
CA SER A 116 -12.16 -18.83 -11.58
C SER A 116 -11.60 -18.47 -12.95
N PRO A 117 -10.81 -19.36 -13.57
CA PRO A 117 -10.31 -19.20 -14.93
C PRO A 117 -11.41 -18.93 -15.96
N GLU A 118 -12.56 -19.60 -15.84
CA GLU A 118 -13.70 -19.46 -16.76
C GLU A 118 -14.31 -18.05 -16.67
N GLN A 119 -14.44 -17.51 -15.45
CA GLN A 119 -14.90 -16.14 -15.23
C GLN A 119 -13.90 -15.14 -15.82
N LEU A 120 -12.59 -15.33 -15.58
CA LEU A 120 -11.53 -14.49 -16.14
C LEU A 120 -11.59 -14.50 -17.68
N LEU A 121 -11.71 -15.66 -18.30
CA LEU A 121 -11.80 -15.81 -19.75
C LEU A 121 -13.03 -15.11 -20.33
N SER A 122 -14.17 -15.25 -19.67
CA SER A 122 -15.42 -14.58 -20.07
C SER A 122 -15.32 -13.07 -20.01
N LEU A 123 -14.72 -12.51 -18.95
CA LEU A 123 -14.53 -11.08 -18.76
C LEU A 123 -13.51 -10.51 -19.75
N ALA A 124 -12.39 -11.22 -19.95
CA ALA A 124 -11.31 -10.78 -20.83
C ALA A 124 -11.74 -10.60 -22.28
N ARG A 125 -12.77 -11.35 -22.77
CA ARG A 125 -13.29 -11.21 -24.13
C ARG A 125 -13.81 -9.81 -24.45
N ASN A 126 -14.31 -9.10 -23.44
CA ASN A 126 -14.86 -7.76 -23.58
C ASN A 126 -13.97 -6.68 -22.95
N MET A 127 -12.79 -7.06 -22.46
CA MET A 127 -11.85 -6.13 -21.84
C MET A 127 -11.10 -5.34 -22.91
N PRO A 128 -11.04 -3.99 -22.82
CA PRO A 128 -10.17 -3.20 -23.69
C PRO A 128 -8.70 -3.62 -23.52
N CYS A 129 -7.99 -3.82 -24.63
CA CYS A 129 -6.56 -4.10 -24.60
C CYS A 129 -5.73 -2.81 -24.76
N PRO A 130 -4.56 -2.73 -24.13
CA PRO A 130 -4.01 -3.71 -23.22
C PRO A 130 -4.69 -3.70 -21.85
N PHE A 131 -4.62 -4.83 -21.13
CA PHE A 131 -5.06 -4.94 -19.75
C PHE A 131 -4.06 -5.74 -18.92
N VAL A 132 -4.19 -5.69 -17.59
CA VAL A 132 -3.35 -6.44 -16.65
C VAL A 132 -4.20 -7.37 -15.79
N THR A 133 -3.62 -8.51 -15.41
CA THR A 133 -4.08 -9.26 -14.24
C THR A 133 -3.36 -8.72 -13.00
N LYS A 134 -3.96 -8.86 -11.84
CA LYS A 134 -3.29 -8.68 -10.54
C LYS A 134 -4.06 -9.39 -9.42
N HIS A 135 -3.37 -9.73 -8.35
CA HIS A 135 -4.02 -10.27 -7.17
C HIS A 135 -4.81 -9.17 -6.45
N ASN A 136 -5.99 -9.50 -5.93
CA ASN A 136 -6.75 -8.57 -5.10
C ASN A 136 -5.99 -8.24 -3.80
N ARG A 137 -5.33 -9.23 -3.21
CA ARG A 137 -4.53 -9.08 -2.00
C ARG A 137 -3.06 -9.36 -2.29
N ALA A 138 -2.32 -8.31 -2.60
CA ALA A 138 -0.88 -8.36 -2.84
C ALA A 138 -0.27 -6.97 -2.79
N GLY A 139 1.05 -6.90 -2.66
CA GLY A 139 1.86 -5.71 -2.78
C GLY A 139 3.03 -5.91 -3.75
N MET A 140 3.80 -4.87 -4.02
CA MET A 140 5.06 -4.90 -4.80
C MET A 140 4.93 -5.47 -6.22
N GLY A 141 3.77 -5.32 -6.86
CA GLY A 141 3.55 -5.83 -8.23
C GLY A 141 3.31 -7.34 -8.34
N LEU A 142 3.21 -8.06 -7.23
CA LEU A 142 2.99 -9.51 -7.24
C LEU A 142 1.71 -9.89 -8.00
N GLY A 143 1.84 -10.81 -8.97
CA GLY A 143 0.74 -11.27 -9.81
C GLY A 143 0.28 -10.26 -10.87
N VAL A 144 1.05 -9.17 -11.10
CA VAL A 144 0.78 -8.24 -12.19
C VAL A 144 1.40 -8.76 -13.48
N GLU A 145 0.56 -9.07 -14.45
CA GLU A 145 0.99 -9.47 -15.79
C GLU A 145 0.16 -8.70 -16.83
N ARG A 146 0.84 -8.14 -17.85
CA ARG A 146 0.21 -7.35 -18.92
C ARG A 146 -0.08 -8.21 -20.13
N PHE A 147 -1.25 -7.98 -20.72
CA PHE A 147 -1.72 -8.65 -21.95
C PHE A 147 -2.13 -7.62 -22.99
N ASP A 148 -1.49 -7.70 -24.13
CA ASP A 148 -1.76 -6.82 -25.28
C ASP A 148 -2.91 -7.34 -26.15
N SER A 149 -3.35 -8.60 -25.94
CA SER A 149 -4.48 -9.22 -26.65
C SER A 149 -5.18 -10.27 -25.78
N PHE A 150 -6.45 -10.56 -26.15
CA PHE A 150 -7.19 -11.67 -25.56
C PHE A 150 -6.49 -13.03 -25.76
N ASP A 151 -5.95 -13.28 -26.97
CA ASP A 151 -5.29 -14.56 -27.27
C ASP A 151 -4.04 -14.77 -26.43
N ALA A 152 -3.23 -13.72 -26.22
CA ALA A 152 -2.07 -13.78 -25.32
C ALA A 152 -2.50 -14.14 -23.89
N PHE A 153 -3.58 -13.55 -23.39
CA PHE A 153 -4.14 -13.89 -22.08
C PHE A 153 -4.67 -15.31 -22.03
N ALA A 154 -5.47 -15.75 -23.02
CA ALA A 154 -6.05 -17.08 -23.03
C ALA A 154 -4.97 -18.19 -23.01
N ASN A 155 -3.89 -18.00 -23.76
CA ASN A 155 -2.74 -18.93 -23.77
C ASN A 155 -1.97 -18.97 -22.44
N ARG A 156 -2.11 -17.95 -21.60
CA ARG A 156 -1.39 -17.85 -20.31
C ARG A 156 -2.25 -18.29 -19.11
N LEU A 157 -3.54 -18.50 -19.31
CA LEU A 157 -4.53 -18.71 -18.25
C LEU A 157 -4.20 -19.89 -17.32
N ASP A 158 -3.76 -21.03 -17.89
CA ASP A 158 -3.41 -22.21 -17.10
C ASP A 158 -2.21 -21.93 -16.16
N ALA A 159 -1.21 -21.19 -16.65
CA ALA A 159 -0.05 -20.82 -15.85
C ALA A 159 -0.41 -19.79 -14.75
N LEU A 160 -1.35 -18.90 -14.99
CA LEU A 160 -1.88 -18.00 -13.96
C LEU A 160 -2.60 -18.78 -12.82
N ALA A 161 -3.22 -19.91 -13.17
CA ALA A 161 -3.90 -20.76 -12.21
C ALA A 161 -2.93 -21.53 -11.29
N GLU A 162 -1.66 -21.69 -11.68
CA GLU A 162 -0.61 -22.34 -10.84
C GLU A 162 -0.18 -21.46 -9.65
N THR A 163 -0.36 -20.15 -9.74
CA THR A 163 -0.02 -19.18 -8.69
C THR A 163 -1.24 -18.38 -8.25
N PRO A 164 -2.22 -19.02 -7.59
CA PRO A 164 -3.48 -18.37 -7.25
C PRO A 164 -3.25 -17.27 -6.20
N PRO A 165 -4.06 -16.18 -6.24
CA PRO A 165 -4.06 -15.18 -5.20
C PRO A 165 -4.45 -15.79 -3.85
N VAL A 166 -3.86 -15.29 -2.77
CA VAL A 166 -4.04 -15.82 -1.39
C VAL A 166 -5.50 -15.80 -0.92
N ASP A 167 -6.30 -14.87 -1.42
CA ASP A 167 -7.74 -14.73 -1.14
C ASP A 167 -8.64 -15.33 -2.23
N GLY A 168 -8.04 -15.95 -3.25
CA GLY A 168 -8.76 -16.57 -4.37
C GLY A 168 -9.42 -15.57 -5.33
N VAL A 169 -9.00 -14.30 -5.32
CA VAL A 169 -9.59 -13.25 -6.18
C VAL A 169 -8.53 -12.63 -7.08
N THR A 170 -8.69 -12.81 -8.39
CA THR A 170 -7.89 -12.16 -9.43
C THR A 170 -8.64 -10.98 -10.02
N LEU A 171 -7.95 -9.87 -10.23
CA LEU A 171 -8.48 -8.70 -10.92
C LEU A 171 -8.02 -8.68 -12.38
N LEU A 172 -8.93 -8.31 -13.27
CA LEU A 172 -8.65 -7.85 -14.63
C LEU A 172 -8.81 -6.34 -14.65
N GLN A 173 -7.78 -5.60 -15.00
CA GLN A 173 -7.80 -4.13 -15.00
C GLN A 173 -7.26 -3.58 -16.31
N VAL A 174 -7.94 -2.58 -16.88
CA VAL A 174 -7.42 -1.85 -18.04
C VAL A 174 -6.04 -1.29 -17.73
N TYR A 175 -5.08 -1.52 -18.61
CA TYR A 175 -3.77 -0.93 -18.51
C TYR A 175 -3.80 0.55 -18.88
N ILE A 176 -3.40 1.40 -17.97
CA ILE A 176 -3.28 2.84 -18.21
C ILE A 176 -1.86 3.13 -18.69
N ASN A 177 -1.75 3.60 -19.92
CA ASN A 177 -0.48 3.95 -20.54
C ASN A 177 -0.09 5.38 -20.14
N SER A 178 0.91 5.50 -19.27
CA SER A 178 1.55 6.78 -18.97
C SER A 178 2.47 7.19 -20.12
N PRO A 179 2.32 8.40 -20.70
CA PRO A 179 3.25 8.87 -21.75
C PRO A 179 4.68 9.04 -21.26
N GLU A 180 4.87 9.21 -19.96
CA GLU A 180 6.17 9.40 -19.32
C GLU A 180 6.74 8.11 -18.71
N SER A 181 6.08 6.95 -18.90
CA SER A 181 6.45 5.69 -18.25
C SER A 181 6.71 5.86 -16.75
N SER A 182 5.85 6.61 -16.08
CA SER A 182 5.99 6.90 -14.65
C SER A 182 4.65 6.85 -13.93
N ILE A 183 4.71 6.63 -12.62
CA ILE A 183 3.60 6.80 -11.69
C ILE A 183 3.92 7.93 -10.71
N THR A 184 2.91 8.48 -10.09
CA THR A 184 3.05 9.42 -8.99
C THR A 184 2.49 8.80 -7.73
N ARG A 185 3.29 8.83 -6.66
CA ARG A 185 2.90 8.41 -5.32
C ARG A 185 2.89 9.61 -4.39
N CYS A 186 1.77 9.86 -3.73
CA CYS A 186 1.59 10.92 -2.76
C CYS A 186 1.63 10.33 -1.36
N GLU A 187 2.51 10.84 -0.50
CA GLU A 187 2.65 10.41 0.88
C GLU A 187 1.87 11.34 1.83
N PHE A 188 1.18 10.72 2.81
CA PHE A 188 0.35 11.42 3.79
C PHE A 188 0.68 10.98 5.21
N VAL A 189 0.72 11.93 6.14
CA VAL A 189 0.89 11.72 7.57
C VAL A 189 -0.11 12.57 8.35
N GLY A 190 -0.88 11.95 9.23
CA GLY A 190 -2.01 12.59 9.93
C GLY A 190 -3.09 13.07 8.97
N GLY A 191 -3.32 12.32 7.87
CA GLY A 191 -4.24 12.67 6.81
C GLY A 191 -3.85 13.91 6.00
N LYS A 192 -2.59 14.39 6.14
CA LYS A 192 -2.05 15.57 5.48
C LYS A 192 -0.93 15.21 4.52
N PHE A 193 -0.94 15.85 3.35
CA PHE A 193 0.07 15.68 2.32
C PHE A 193 1.48 16.05 2.83
N VAL A 194 2.46 15.23 2.46
CA VAL A 194 3.87 15.43 2.82
C VAL A 194 4.70 15.76 1.58
N TYR A 195 4.69 14.89 0.58
CA TYR A 195 5.32 15.09 -0.71
C TYR A 195 4.73 14.15 -1.77
N ALA A 196 4.99 14.45 -3.04
CA ALA A 196 4.77 13.53 -4.15
C ALA A 196 6.11 12.92 -4.59
N LEU A 197 6.10 11.62 -4.89
CA LEU A 197 7.22 10.85 -5.40
C LEU A 197 6.89 10.40 -6.82
N ARG A 198 7.70 10.80 -7.80
CA ARG A 198 7.68 10.24 -9.15
C ARG A 198 8.48 8.96 -9.17
N VAL A 199 7.91 7.91 -9.72
CA VAL A 199 8.55 6.60 -9.85
C VAL A 199 8.60 6.21 -11.32
N ASP A 200 9.79 5.97 -11.84
CA ASP A 200 10.00 5.45 -13.19
C ASP A 200 9.54 3.98 -13.27
N THR A 201 8.71 3.66 -14.26
CA THR A 201 8.14 2.33 -14.51
C THR A 201 8.58 1.75 -15.85
N SER A 202 9.58 2.33 -16.50
CA SER A 202 10.07 1.90 -17.81
C SER A 202 10.60 0.46 -17.81
N GLU A 203 11.08 -0.04 -16.66
CA GLU A 203 11.64 -1.37 -16.48
C GLU A 203 10.65 -2.42 -15.94
N GLY A 204 9.39 -2.05 -15.63
CA GLY A 204 8.35 -2.99 -15.19
C GLY A 204 7.51 -2.54 -14.01
N PHE A 205 6.75 -3.50 -13.44
CA PHE A 205 5.71 -3.24 -12.42
C PHE A 205 6.19 -3.51 -10.99
N GLU A 206 7.35 -4.13 -10.78
CA GLU A 206 7.88 -4.41 -9.45
C GLU A 206 8.48 -3.16 -8.83
N LEU A 207 7.66 -2.43 -8.09
CA LEU A 207 7.99 -1.14 -7.50
C LEU A 207 7.92 -1.24 -5.98
N CYS A 208 9.08 -1.19 -5.34
CA CYS A 208 9.16 -1.03 -3.88
C CYS A 208 9.90 0.27 -3.56
N PRO A 209 9.27 1.24 -2.90
CA PRO A 209 9.94 2.48 -2.50
C PRO A 209 10.93 2.29 -1.35
N ALA A 210 10.89 1.16 -0.64
CA ALA A 210 11.80 0.91 0.48
C ALA A 210 13.17 0.39 -0.03
N ASP A 211 14.24 0.94 0.51
CA ASP A 211 15.63 0.59 0.17
C ASP A 211 15.96 -0.91 0.39
N ASN A 212 15.16 -1.61 1.20
CA ASN A 212 15.35 -3.03 1.55
C ASN A 212 14.52 -3.99 0.69
N CYS A 213 13.86 -3.53 -0.35
CA CYS A 213 13.17 -4.39 -1.32
C CYS A 213 14.11 -4.82 -2.44
N SER A 214 15.34 -5.19 -2.12
CA SER A 214 16.25 -5.77 -3.11
C SER A 214 15.80 -7.21 -3.41
N VAL A 215 15.09 -7.39 -4.52
CA VAL A 215 15.22 -8.63 -5.27
C VAL A 215 16.67 -8.64 -5.75
N PRO A 216 17.44 -9.71 -5.58
CA PRO A 216 18.81 -9.75 -6.06
C PRO A 216 18.82 -9.85 -7.59
N ASP A 217 18.68 -8.74 -8.28
CA ASP A 217 18.92 -8.64 -9.71
C ASP A 217 20.40 -8.44 -9.96
N GLN A 218 20.97 -9.37 -10.71
CA GLN A 218 22.40 -9.56 -10.92
C GLN A 218 23.06 -8.50 -11.82
N HIS A 219 22.40 -7.42 -12.26
CA HIS A 219 22.96 -6.47 -13.24
C HIS A 219 22.43 -5.03 -13.15
N ASP A 220 22.32 -4.42 -11.97
CA ASP A 220 21.99 -3.01 -11.95
C ASP A 220 23.07 -2.17 -11.26
N SER A 221 23.68 -1.24 -12.04
CA SER A 221 24.63 -0.28 -11.53
C SER A 221 23.94 0.71 -10.58
N SER A 222 24.56 1.02 -9.45
CA SER A 222 24.01 1.88 -8.39
C SER A 222 23.52 3.26 -8.89
N GLU A 223 24.05 3.76 -10.01
CA GLU A 223 23.67 5.06 -10.59
C GLU A 223 22.27 5.05 -11.22
N THR A 224 21.84 3.95 -11.85
CA THR A 224 20.52 3.84 -12.49
C THR A 224 19.41 3.77 -11.45
N LYS A 225 19.62 3.11 -10.29
CA LYS A 225 18.67 3.05 -9.18
C LYS A 225 18.41 4.41 -8.53
N MET A 226 19.38 5.29 -8.50
CA MET A 226 19.25 6.62 -7.88
C MET A 226 18.26 7.53 -8.63
N LEU A 227 18.05 7.34 -9.91
CA LEU A 227 17.14 8.13 -10.75
C LEU A 227 15.71 7.57 -10.80
N ARG A 228 15.48 6.35 -10.31
CA ARG A 228 14.16 5.70 -10.36
C ARG A 228 13.12 6.37 -9.46
N PHE A 229 13.56 7.02 -8.37
CA PHE A 229 12.70 7.68 -7.39
C PHE A 229 13.08 9.16 -7.27
N GLU A 230 12.14 10.05 -7.58
CA GLU A 230 12.31 11.50 -7.52
C GLU A 230 11.19 12.16 -6.71
N ILE A 231 11.55 12.87 -5.63
CA ILE A 231 10.57 13.64 -4.85
C ILE A 231 10.35 15.00 -5.52
N ILE A 232 9.08 15.32 -5.75
CA ILE A 232 8.63 16.60 -6.27
C ILE A 232 8.27 17.48 -5.05
N THR A 233 9.19 18.39 -4.68
CA THR A 233 9.09 19.18 -3.45
C THR A 233 7.94 20.17 -3.46
N ASP A 234 7.64 20.80 -4.61
CA ASP A 234 6.62 21.85 -4.75
C ASP A 234 5.39 21.32 -5.49
N TYR A 235 5.00 20.06 -5.23
CA TYR A 235 3.86 19.47 -5.89
C TYR A 235 2.54 20.11 -5.45
N VAL A 236 1.89 20.80 -6.36
CA VAL A 236 0.57 21.43 -6.17
C VAL A 236 -0.40 20.87 -7.18
N ASP A 237 -1.44 20.19 -6.70
CA ASP A 237 -2.45 19.59 -7.56
C ASP A 237 -3.80 19.50 -6.81
N PRO A 238 -4.94 19.79 -7.46
CA PRO A 238 -6.26 19.65 -6.85
C PRO A 238 -6.58 18.23 -6.32
N ILE A 239 -5.92 17.20 -6.84
CA ILE A 239 -6.13 15.83 -6.37
C ILE A 239 -5.72 15.65 -4.91
N ILE A 240 -4.77 16.45 -4.40
CA ILE A 240 -4.29 16.35 -3.00
C ILE A 240 -5.44 16.60 -2.02
N SER A 241 -6.22 17.66 -2.23
CA SER A 241 -7.35 17.95 -1.35
C SER A 241 -8.43 16.86 -1.41
N ARG A 242 -8.60 16.21 -2.57
CA ARG A 242 -9.52 15.07 -2.72
C ARG A 242 -9.01 13.85 -1.98
N TYR A 243 -7.71 13.58 -2.02
CA TYR A 243 -7.08 12.50 -1.24
C TYR A 243 -7.14 12.78 0.26
N GLU A 244 -6.87 14.01 0.72
CA GLU A 244 -7.01 14.36 2.13
C GLU A 244 -8.48 14.18 2.62
N ASN A 245 -9.47 14.50 1.79
CA ASN A 245 -10.87 14.25 2.11
C ASN A 245 -11.18 12.75 2.18
N PHE A 246 -10.73 11.98 1.19
CA PHE A 246 -10.86 10.53 1.18
C PHE A 246 -10.25 9.89 2.44
N LEU A 247 -9.01 10.23 2.78
CA LEU A 247 -8.31 9.71 3.95
C LEU A 247 -9.06 10.05 5.26
N ARG A 248 -9.54 11.30 5.38
CA ARG A 248 -10.32 11.71 6.54
C ARG A 248 -11.61 10.90 6.70
N GLU A 249 -12.37 10.70 5.61
CA GLU A 249 -13.66 9.99 5.64
C GLU A 249 -13.47 8.49 5.84
N GLN A 250 -12.34 7.92 5.36
CA GLN A 250 -11.96 6.53 5.60
C GLN A 250 -11.19 6.33 6.92
N GLN A 251 -10.97 7.39 7.72
CA GLN A 251 -10.22 7.36 8.98
C GLN A 251 -8.80 6.77 8.81
N ILE A 252 -8.13 7.17 7.74
CA ILE A 252 -6.76 6.79 7.42
C ILE A 252 -5.84 7.96 7.72
N ASP A 253 -4.92 7.78 8.66
CA ASP A 253 -3.98 8.82 9.07
C ASP A 253 -2.68 8.79 8.27
N ILE A 254 -2.22 7.61 7.89
CA ILE A 254 -0.93 7.39 7.24
C ILE A 254 -1.15 6.55 5.99
N ALA A 255 -0.78 7.09 4.83
CA ALA A 255 -0.91 6.38 3.57
C ALA A 255 0.03 6.90 2.49
N GLY A 256 0.37 6.01 1.54
CA GLY A 256 0.88 6.36 0.22
C GLY A 256 -0.19 6.08 -0.83
N ILE A 257 -0.61 7.07 -1.60
CA ILE A 257 -1.62 6.92 -2.67
C ILE A 257 -0.96 7.04 -4.03
N GLU A 258 -1.20 6.06 -4.90
CA GLU A 258 -0.57 5.96 -6.21
C GLU A 258 -1.57 6.22 -7.35
N PHE A 259 -1.16 7.00 -8.33
CA PHE A 259 -1.93 7.23 -9.55
C PHE A 259 -1.05 7.28 -10.79
N ILE A 260 -1.68 7.01 -11.94
CA ILE A 260 -1.10 7.11 -13.27
C ILE A 260 -1.80 8.26 -14.02
N ILE A 261 -1.03 9.06 -14.76
CA ILE A 261 -1.57 10.10 -15.65
C ILE A 261 -1.59 9.51 -17.06
N ASP A 262 -2.77 9.48 -17.68
CA ASP A 262 -2.91 9.05 -19.07
C ASP A 262 -2.58 10.19 -20.06
N ARG A 263 -2.61 9.88 -21.38
CA ARG A 263 -2.38 10.87 -22.44
C ARG A 263 -3.40 12.00 -22.46
N GLY A 264 -4.58 11.80 -21.89
CA GLY A 264 -5.63 12.82 -21.76
C GLY A 264 -5.47 13.70 -20.52
N GLY A 265 -4.47 13.44 -19.67
CA GLY A 265 -4.24 14.14 -18.41
C GLY A 265 -5.14 13.65 -17.26
N CYS A 266 -5.91 12.57 -17.45
CA CYS A 266 -6.69 11.97 -16.38
C CYS A 266 -5.79 11.23 -15.39
N LYS A 267 -6.02 11.46 -14.10
CA LYS A 267 -5.30 10.79 -13.01
C LYS A 267 -6.10 9.58 -12.54
N TRP A 268 -5.59 8.40 -12.82
CA TRP A 268 -6.19 7.13 -12.45
C TRP A 268 -5.56 6.59 -11.18
N THR A 269 -6.28 6.67 -10.06
CA THR A 269 -5.83 6.13 -8.77
C THR A 269 -5.97 4.63 -8.77
N TYR A 270 -4.90 3.90 -8.46
CA TYR A 270 -4.91 2.43 -8.55
C TYR A 270 -4.38 1.71 -7.31
N ASP A 271 -3.80 2.43 -6.35
CA ASP A 271 -3.34 1.84 -5.09
C ASP A 271 -3.37 2.85 -3.92
N VAL A 272 -3.75 2.35 -2.75
CA VAL A 272 -3.70 3.06 -1.46
C VAL A 272 -3.00 2.15 -0.46
N ASN A 273 -1.77 2.49 -0.11
CA ASN A 273 -0.94 1.73 0.80
C ASN A 273 -1.02 2.33 2.20
N VAL A 274 -1.66 1.67 3.14
CA VAL A 274 -1.77 2.14 4.53
C VAL A 274 -0.60 1.67 5.41
N ASN A 275 0.26 0.79 4.88
CA ASN A 275 1.54 0.40 5.45
C ASN A 275 2.68 0.92 4.57
N THR A 276 2.79 2.24 4.47
CA THR A 276 3.78 2.89 3.61
C THR A 276 5.20 2.80 4.15
N ASN A 277 6.17 2.71 3.24
CA ASN A 277 7.60 2.86 3.50
C ASN A 277 8.14 3.99 2.63
N TYR A 278 9.19 4.64 3.10
CA TYR A 278 9.75 5.84 2.48
C TYR A 278 11.14 5.54 1.88
N ASN A 279 11.47 6.17 0.75
CA ASN A 279 12.78 6.03 0.14
C ASN A 279 13.77 7.03 0.77
N ALA A 280 14.71 6.53 1.59
CA ALA A 280 15.63 7.35 2.35
C ALA A 280 16.56 8.18 1.47
N GLU A 281 17.03 7.64 0.34
CA GLU A 281 17.90 8.36 -0.58
C GLU A 281 17.18 9.51 -1.30
N ALA A 282 15.95 9.26 -1.79
CA ALA A 282 15.13 10.29 -2.41
C ALA A 282 14.78 11.40 -1.40
N GLU A 283 14.42 11.02 -0.16
CA GLU A 283 14.16 11.97 0.93
C GLU A 283 15.41 12.80 1.26
N HIS A 284 16.57 12.19 1.36
CA HIS A 284 17.83 12.88 1.63
C HIS A 284 18.17 13.90 0.52
N ARG A 285 18.04 13.52 -0.76
CA ARG A 285 18.26 14.44 -1.89
C ARG A 285 17.31 15.63 -1.87
N ALA A 286 16.05 15.40 -1.48
CA ALA A 286 15.03 16.45 -1.45
C ALA A 286 15.03 17.27 -0.13
N GLY A 287 15.82 16.90 0.86
CA GLY A 287 15.85 17.57 2.17
C GLY A 287 14.57 17.40 2.98
N VAL A 288 13.84 16.29 2.79
CA VAL A 288 12.59 15.96 3.51
C VAL A 288 12.75 14.66 4.27
N ASN A 289 11.88 14.41 5.26
CA ASN A 289 11.90 13.16 6.03
C ASN A 289 10.50 12.84 6.57
N ALA A 290 9.79 11.93 5.90
CA ALA A 290 8.44 11.54 6.29
C ALA A 290 8.42 10.68 7.56
N ARG A 291 9.49 9.89 7.84
CA ARG A 291 9.58 9.14 9.10
C ARG A 291 9.61 10.08 10.31
N VAL A 292 10.39 11.15 10.25
CA VAL A 292 10.40 12.18 11.29
C VAL A 292 9.02 12.82 11.47
N ARG A 293 8.33 13.16 10.36
CA ARG A 293 6.95 13.70 10.42
C ARG A 293 5.98 12.70 11.04
N LEU A 294 6.12 11.41 10.71
CA LEU A 294 5.30 10.35 11.28
C LEU A 294 5.52 10.25 12.81
N VAL A 295 6.77 10.25 13.27
CA VAL A 295 7.08 10.19 14.70
C VAL A 295 6.56 11.44 15.43
N GLN A 296 6.66 12.63 14.83
CA GLN A 296 6.07 13.85 15.37
C GLN A 296 4.55 13.75 15.49
N TYR A 297 3.89 13.20 14.47
CA TYR A 297 2.46 12.94 14.49
C TYR A 297 2.08 11.98 15.64
N LEU A 298 2.75 10.83 15.74
CA LEU A 298 2.51 9.85 16.82
C LEU A 298 2.72 10.44 18.21
N LYS A 299 3.75 11.26 18.41
CA LYS A 299 3.97 11.99 19.68
C LYS A 299 2.81 12.94 20.00
N LYS A 300 2.33 13.67 19.00
CA LYS A 300 1.19 14.58 19.17
C LYS A 300 -0.08 13.83 19.56
N GLU A 301 -0.36 12.69 18.89
CA GLU A 301 -1.53 11.87 19.24
C GLU A 301 -1.37 11.26 20.65
N LEU A 302 -0.16 10.80 21.02
CA LEU A 302 0.10 10.25 22.36
C LEU A 302 -0.09 11.30 23.47
N ALA A 303 0.18 12.58 23.19
CA ALA A 303 -0.02 13.67 24.14
C ALA A 303 -1.49 14.06 24.34
N ARG A 304 -2.41 13.59 23.45
CA ARG A 304 -3.85 13.86 23.53
C ARG A 304 -4.62 12.78 24.31
N CYS A 305 -4.00 11.61 24.52
CA CYS A 305 -4.53 10.47 25.27
C CYS A 305 -4.05 10.48 26.72
#